data_98d6e8fd09d7c93836f736e48f67d441
#
_entry.id   98d6e8fd09d7c93836f736e48f67d441
#
_cell.length_a   1.000
_cell.length_b   1.000
_cell.length_c   1.000
_cell.angle_alpha   90.00
_cell.angle_beta   90.00
_cell.angle_gamma   90.00
#
_symmetry.space_group_name_H-M   'P 1'
#
loop_
_entity.id
_entity.type
_entity.pdbx_description
1 polymer ?
#
loop_
_entity_poly.entity_id
_entity_poly.type
_entity_poly.pdbx_seq_one_letter_code
_entity_poly.pdbx_strand_id
1 'polypeptide(L)'
;MMLYVIHCLDRENALQTRLDHYDSHRSYLDEVSIDIVLAGPISADDGETPIGSCFVVAARSRNEVEEFNQGDPFYRMNVWSKEKIRIHPFLKRRGWDDAD
;
A
#
# COMPACT_ATOMS: atom_id res chain seq x y z
N MET A 1 -15.94 -9.77 4.98
CA MET A 1 -14.59 -9.40 4.57
C MET A 1 -13.80 -8.88 5.76
N MET A 2 -12.50 -9.05 5.73
CA MET A 2 -11.62 -8.53 6.75
C MET A 2 -10.86 -7.35 6.21
N LEU A 3 -10.51 -6.43 7.10
CA LEU A 3 -9.55 -5.38 6.77
C LEU A 3 -8.14 -5.92 6.92
N TYR A 4 -7.26 -5.45 6.04
CA TYR A 4 -5.82 -5.74 6.12
C TYR A 4 -5.07 -4.43 5.98
N VAL A 5 -4.00 -4.29 6.74
CA VAL A 5 -3.04 -3.20 6.56
C VAL A 5 -1.84 -3.75 5.79
N ILE A 6 -1.40 -2.96 4.81
CA ILE A 6 -0.21 -3.26 4.02
C ILE A 6 0.75 -2.10 4.22
N HIS A 7 1.92 -2.39 4.75
CA HIS A 7 2.94 -1.40 5.04
C HIS A 7 4.20 -1.77 4.27
N CYS A 8 4.62 -0.90 3.34
CA CYS A 8 5.73 -1.17 2.45
C CYS A 8 6.75 -0.03 2.56
N LEU A 9 7.96 -0.35 2.97
CA LEU A 9 9.04 0.64 2.94
C LEU A 9 9.83 0.50 1.65
N ASP A 10 10.26 1.62 1.10
CA ASP A 10 11.03 1.66 -0.13
C ASP A 10 12.45 1.13 0.09
N ARG A 11 13.07 0.65 -0.99
CA ARG A 11 14.50 0.37 -0.98
C ARG A 11 15.27 1.69 -0.85
N GLU A 12 16.50 1.59 -0.40
CA GLU A 12 17.37 2.75 -0.37
C GLU A 12 17.52 3.32 -1.79
N ASN A 13 17.55 4.63 -1.89
CA ASN A 13 17.75 5.36 -3.14
C ASN A 13 16.66 5.07 -4.19
N ALA A 14 15.45 4.75 -3.76
CA ALA A 14 14.36 4.41 -4.67
C ALA A 14 13.50 5.61 -5.08
N LEU A 15 13.79 6.81 -4.60
CA LEU A 15 12.93 7.96 -4.83
C LEU A 15 12.69 8.22 -6.32
N GLN A 16 13.74 8.22 -7.12
CA GLN A 16 13.59 8.48 -8.55
C GLN A 16 12.77 7.36 -9.23
N THR A 17 13.03 6.11 -8.85
CA THR A 17 12.26 4.98 -9.38
C THR A 17 10.78 5.11 -9.01
N ARG A 18 10.50 5.53 -7.80
CA ARG A 18 9.12 5.79 -7.35
C ARG A 18 8.45 6.86 -8.21
N LEU A 19 9.14 7.97 -8.45
CA LEU A 19 8.60 9.06 -9.25
C LEU A 19 8.38 8.63 -10.69
N ASP A 20 9.29 7.83 -11.26
CA ASP A 20 9.18 7.34 -12.63
C ASP A 20 7.99 6.42 -12.82
N HIS A 21 7.57 5.68 -11.78
CA HIS A 21 6.48 4.71 -11.87
C HIS A 21 5.23 5.15 -11.13
N TYR A 22 5.17 6.41 -10.71
CA TYR A 22 4.03 6.92 -9.95
C TYR A 22 2.72 6.83 -10.72
N ASP A 23 2.74 7.25 -11.99
CA ASP A 23 1.51 7.24 -12.79
C ASP A 23 1.00 5.83 -13.04
N SER A 24 1.89 4.87 -13.29
CA SER A 24 1.48 3.49 -13.50
C SER A 24 0.95 2.87 -12.19
N HIS A 25 1.51 3.24 -11.06
CA HIS A 25 1.02 2.82 -9.74
C HIS A 25 -0.41 3.34 -9.52
N ARG A 26 -0.65 4.62 -9.79
CA ARG A 26 -1.99 5.20 -9.65
C ARG A 26 -3.00 4.53 -10.56
N SER A 27 -2.62 4.30 -11.82
CA SER A 27 -3.51 3.62 -12.77
C SER A 27 -3.87 2.22 -12.28
N TYR A 28 -2.90 1.51 -11.73
CA TYR A 28 -3.12 0.18 -11.16
C TYR A 28 -4.17 0.25 -10.04
N LEU A 29 -4.02 1.20 -9.10
CA LEU A 29 -4.96 1.33 -7.99
C LEU A 29 -6.37 1.69 -8.46
N ASP A 30 -6.48 2.48 -9.55
CA ASP A 30 -7.78 2.86 -10.11
C ASP A 30 -8.51 1.67 -10.74
N GLU A 31 -7.78 0.65 -11.17
CA GLU A 31 -8.34 -0.47 -11.94
C GLU A 31 -8.55 -1.75 -11.14
N VAL A 32 -7.95 -1.87 -9.95
CA VAL A 32 -8.09 -3.11 -9.18
C VAL A 32 -9.50 -3.28 -8.65
N SER A 33 -9.89 -4.55 -8.46
CA SER A 33 -11.21 -4.87 -7.92
C SER A 33 -11.26 -4.93 -6.40
N ILE A 34 -10.11 -5.01 -5.74
CA ILE A 34 -10.06 -5.03 -4.27
C ILE A 34 -10.56 -3.69 -3.71
N ASP A 35 -11.26 -3.75 -2.59
CA ASP A 35 -11.79 -2.55 -1.94
C ASP A 35 -10.69 -1.83 -1.17
N ILE A 36 -10.20 -0.73 -1.71
CA ILE A 36 -9.19 0.10 -1.05
C ILE A 36 -9.91 1.10 -0.15
N VAL A 37 -9.78 0.90 1.15
CA VAL A 37 -10.39 1.79 2.14
C VAL A 37 -9.61 3.10 2.22
N LEU A 38 -8.29 3.00 2.28
CA LEU A 38 -7.42 4.16 2.17
C LEU A 38 -6.04 3.74 1.67
N ALA A 39 -5.34 4.66 1.06
CA ALA A 39 -4.01 4.42 0.56
C ALA A 39 -3.24 5.74 0.47
N GLY A 40 -1.95 5.67 0.65
CA GLY A 40 -1.10 6.83 0.49
C GLY A 40 0.36 6.52 0.77
N PRO A 41 1.24 7.46 0.45
CA PRO A 41 2.65 7.28 0.76
C PRO A 41 2.91 7.48 2.25
N ILE A 42 3.94 6.79 2.73
CA ILE A 42 4.54 7.07 4.03
C ILE A 42 5.64 8.08 3.78
N SER A 43 5.69 9.14 4.56
CA SER A 43 6.70 10.17 4.39
C SER A 43 7.79 10.06 5.46
N ALA A 44 8.95 10.62 5.15
CA ALA A 44 9.95 10.93 6.16
C ALA A 44 9.39 11.98 7.12
N ASP A 45 10.15 12.32 8.16
CA ASP A 45 9.70 13.27 9.18
C ASP A 45 9.45 14.68 8.64
N ASP A 46 9.94 14.98 7.43
CA ASP A 46 9.66 16.26 6.77
C ASP A 46 8.21 16.40 6.30
N GLY A 47 7.44 15.31 6.34
CA GLY A 47 6.04 15.32 5.89
C GLY A 47 5.87 15.37 4.38
N GLU A 48 6.93 15.27 3.60
CA GLU A 48 6.90 15.46 2.14
C GLU A 48 7.56 14.33 1.37
N THR A 49 8.74 13.87 1.80
CA THR A 49 9.52 12.89 1.05
C THR A 49 8.96 11.49 1.24
N PRO A 50 8.44 10.86 0.18
CA PRO A 50 7.91 9.51 0.32
C PRO A 50 9.02 8.49 0.55
N ILE A 51 8.82 7.63 1.54
CA ILE A 51 9.77 6.56 1.88
C ILE A 51 9.09 5.20 1.89
N GLY A 52 7.82 5.15 1.53
CA GLY A 52 7.05 3.92 1.52
C GLY A 52 5.62 4.15 1.12
N SER A 53 4.80 3.12 1.25
CA SER A 53 3.37 3.17 0.96
C SER A 53 2.61 2.40 2.03
N CYS A 54 1.40 2.85 2.32
CA CYS A 54 0.53 2.18 3.26
C CYS A 54 -0.88 2.08 2.68
N PHE A 55 -1.51 0.93 2.86
CA PHE A 55 -2.88 0.69 2.41
C PHE A 55 -3.67 0.05 3.53
N VAL A 56 -4.96 0.36 3.57
CA VAL A 56 -5.92 -0.46 4.28
C VAL A 56 -6.92 -0.92 3.24
N VAL A 57 -7.10 -2.23 3.12
CA VAL A 57 -7.99 -2.84 2.12
C VAL A 57 -8.96 -3.78 2.80
N ALA A 58 -10.14 -3.96 2.19
CA ALA A 58 -11.07 -4.99 2.61
C ALA A 58 -10.96 -6.16 1.63
N ALA A 59 -10.72 -7.35 2.15
CA ALA A 59 -10.46 -8.52 1.31
C ALA A 59 -11.06 -9.77 1.93
N ARG A 60 -11.25 -10.79 1.09
CA ARG A 60 -11.80 -12.08 1.51
C ARG A 60 -10.74 -12.96 2.13
N SER A 61 -9.48 -12.77 1.75
CA SER A 61 -8.39 -13.62 2.20
C SER A 61 -7.07 -12.88 2.11
N ARG A 62 -6.10 -13.39 2.85
CA ARG A 62 -4.72 -12.89 2.75
C ARG A 62 -4.16 -13.05 1.34
N ASN A 63 -4.51 -14.14 0.67
CA ASN A 63 -4.02 -14.38 -0.70
C ASN A 63 -4.45 -13.27 -1.66
N GLU A 64 -5.69 -12.81 -1.54
CA GLU A 64 -6.20 -11.68 -2.35
C GLU A 64 -5.36 -10.42 -2.11
N VAL A 65 -5.00 -10.17 -0.85
CA VAL A 65 -4.18 -9.01 -0.48
C VAL A 65 -2.78 -9.14 -1.06
N GLU A 66 -2.19 -10.33 -0.97
CA GLU A 66 -0.85 -10.57 -1.51
C GLU A 66 -0.81 -10.41 -3.02
N GLU A 67 -1.81 -10.91 -3.72
CA GLU A 67 -1.91 -10.73 -5.17
C GLU A 67 -2.01 -9.26 -5.54
N PHE A 68 -2.83 -8.51 -4.82
CA PHE A 68 -2.96 -7.07 -5.01
C PHE A 68 -1.61 -6.37 -4.82
N ASN A 69 -0.91 -6.69 -3.75
CA ASN A 69 0.38 -6.07 -3.45
C ASN A 69 1.42 -6.39 -4.52
N GLN A 70 1.48 -7.64 -4.95
CA GLN A 70 2.47 -8.10 -5.92
C GLN A 70 2.21 -7.61 -7.34
N GLY A 71 0.98 -7.27 -7.66
CA GLY A 71 0.62 -6.73 -8.97
C GLY A 71 0.93 -5.25 -9.14
N ASP A 72 1.20 -4.57 -8.06
CA ASP A 72 1.47 -3.12 -8.09
C ASP A 72 2.82 -2.85 -8.80
N PRO A 73 2.87 -1.88 -9.71
CA PRO A 73 4.15 -1.48 -10.33
C PRO A 73 5.24 -1.15 -9.32
N PHE A 74 4.91 -0.62 -8.14
CA PHE A 74 5.91 -0.35 -7.11
C PHE A 74 6.54 -1.64 -6.56
N TYR A 75 5.79 -2.73 -6.53
CA TYR A 75 6.36 -4.03 -6.19
C TYR A 75 7.22 -4.55 -7.35
N ARG A 76 6.67 -4.52 -8.55
CA ARG A 76 7.30 -5.12 -9.73
C ARG A 76 8.56 -4.41 -10.16
N MET A 77 8.61 -3.09 -10.00
CA MET A 77 9.77 -2.27 -10.38
C MET A 77 10.73 -2.04 -9.22
N ASN A 78 10.55 -2.78 -8.14
CA ASN A 78 11.45 -2.75 -6.97
C ASN A 78 11.58 -1.37 -6.33
N VAL A 79 10.50 -0.62 -6.28
CA VAL A 79 10.44 0.59 -5.46
C VAL A 79 10.45 0.16 -3.99
N TRP A 80 9.59 -0.78 -3.63
CA TRP A 80 9.53 -1.32 -2.26
C TRP A 80 10.64 -2.35 -2.04
N SER A 81 11.16 -2.37 -0.83
CA SER A 81 11.98 -3.48 -0.36
C SER A 81 11.06 -4.64 0.00
N LYS A 82 11.15 -5.74 -0.72
CA LYS A 82 10.27 -6.88 -0.48
C LYS A 82 10.41 -7.45 0.92
N GLU A 83 11.59 -7.31 1.52
CA GLU A 83 11.85 -7.74 2.89
C GLU A 83 11.17 -6.85 3.93
N LYS A 84 10.77 -5.65 3.55
CA LYS A 84 10.15 -4.66 4.43
C LYS A 84 8.67 -4.47 4.14
N ILE A 85 8.04 -5.42 3.48
CA ILE A 85 6.60 -5.43 3.28
C ILE A 85 5.97 -6.20 4.42
N ARG A 86 4.99 -5.57 5.08
CA ARG A 86 4.26 -6.18 6.19
C ARG A 86 2.77 -6.15 5.90
N ILE A 87 2.13 -7.28 5.99
CA ILE A 87 0.70 -7.43 5.75
C ILE A 87 0.09 -8.08 6.98
N HIS A 88 -0.89 -7.42 7.58
CA HIS A 88 -1.57 -7.94 8.76
C HIS A 88 -3.07 -7.72 8.67
N PRO A 89 -3.88 -8.65 9.19
CA PRO A 89 -5.28 -8.33 9.46
C PRO A 89 -5.35 -7.14 10.41
N PHE A 90 -6.32 -6.28 10.18
CA PHE A 90 -6.49 -5.06 10.97
C PHE A 90 -7.89 -5.03 11.56
N LEU A 91 -7.97 -4.87 12.85
CA LEU A 91 -9.26 -4.79 13.55
C LEU A 91 -9.57 -3.34 13.86
N LYS A 92 -10.44 -2.76 13.06
CA LYS A 92 -10.85 -1.37 13.27
C LYS A 92 -11.66 -1.27 14.58
N ARG A 93 -11.29 -0.34 15.42
CA ARG A 93 -12.00 -0.05 16.68
C ARG A 93 -12.53 1.38 16.71
N ARG A 94 -11.89 2.31 16.03
CA ARG A 94 -12.26 3.72 15.97
C ARG A 94 -11.92 4.26 14.60
N GLY A 95 -12.60 5.30 14.19
CA GLY A 95 -12.33 5.98 12.93
C GLY A 95 -13.60 6.44 12.24
N TRP A 96 -13.49 6.95 11.05
CA TRP A 96 -14.58 7.53 10.28
C TRP A 96 -15.85 6.68 10.35
N ASP A 97 -16.99 7.34 10.43
CA ASP A 97 -18.29 6.69 10.43
C ASP A 97 -18.38 5.54 11.44
N ASP A 98 -17.60 5.62 12.49
CA ASP A 98 -17.56 4.59 13.50
C ASP A 98 -18.80 4.74 14.37
N ALA A 99 -19.86 4.10 13.98
CA ALA A 99 -21.13 4.14 14.68
C ALA A 99 -21.19 3.11 15.81
N ASP A 100 -20.16 2.36 15.98
CA ASP A 100 -20.11 1.25 16.95
C ASP A 100 -19.87 1.71 18.36
#